data_b0b9350f3416291b0a0e7ed78e98381a
#
_entry.id   b0b9350f3416291b0a0e7ed78e98381a
#
_cell.length_a   1.000
_cell.length_b   1.000
_cell.length_c   1.000
_cell.angle_alpha   90.00
_cell.angle_beta   90.00
_cell.angle_gamma   90.00
#
_symmetry.space_group_name_H-M   'P 1'
#
loop_
_entity.id
_entity.type
_entity.pdbx_description
1 polymer ?
#
loop_
_entity_poly.entity_id
_entity_poly.type
_entity_poly.pdbx_seq_one_letter_code
_entity_poly.pdbx_strand_id
1 'polypeptide(L)'
;MKFIPLLAAAAASFAFVMPAGAAVDADAANKMLKDNGCTKCHSVDKDKKGPSFKKTAAAMKGKADAEAKLVTFLTTGPKIKMDDGTQEEHKIVKDPAVAKNLVQFILAQ
;
A
#
# COMPACT_ATOMS: atom_id res chain seq x y z
N MET A 1 62.24 13.40 -25.71
CA MET A 1 60.81 13.76 -25.64
C MET A 1 60.03 12.55 -25.17
N LYS A 2 59.49 12.61 -23.95
CA LYS A 2 58.72 11.51 -23.40
C LYS A 2 57.24 11.83 -23.60
N PHE A 3 56.56 11.07 -24.46
CA PHE A 3 55.12 11.17 -24.61
C PHE A 3 54.44 10.42 -23.47
N ILE A 4 53.68 11.12 -22.64
CA ILE A 4 52.85 10.55 -21.60
C ILE A 4 51.46 10.32 -22.22
N PRO A 5 50.95 9.10 -22.29
CA PRO A 5 49.58 8.89 -22.74
C PRO A 5 48.61 9.27 -21.61
N LEU A 6 47.75 10.23 -21.90
CA LEU A 6 46.66 10.65 -21.04
C LEU A 6 45.58 9.54 -21.04
N LEU A 7 45.50 8.75 -19.99
CA LEU A 7 44.40 7.81 -19.81
C LEU A 7 43.13 8.62 -19.41
N ALA A 8 42.26 8.76 -20.38
CA ALA A 8 40.91 9.25 -20.09
C ALA A 8 40.10 8.15 -19.39
N ALA A 9 39.93 8.28 -18.10
CA ALA A 9 39.01 7.43 -17.37
C ALA A 9 37.57 7.87 -17.68
N ALA A 10 36.90 7.09 -18.53
CA ALA A 10 35.45 7.25 -18.73
C ALA A 10 34.70 6.73 -17.49
N ALA A 11 34.23 7.63 -16.66
CA ALA A 11 33.33 7.30 -15.57
C ALA A 11 31.97 6.94 -16.20
N ALA A 12 31.63 5.66 -16.25
CA ALA A 12 30.32 5.20 -16.63
C ALA A 12 29.37 5.49 -15.47
N SER A 13 28.58 6.56 -15.59
CA SER A 13 27.50 6.85 -14.67
C SER A 13 26.37 5.85 -14.90
N PHE A 14 26.27 4.83 -14.06
CA PHE A 14 25.08 3.97 -14.00
C PHE A 14 23.93 4.78 -13.40
N ALA A 15 23.07 5.30 -14.26
CA ALA A 15 21.78 5.83 -13.83
C ALA A 15 20.92 4.64 -13.38
N PHE A 16 20.73 4.49 -12.08
CA PHE A 16 19.70 3.61 -11.54
C PHE A 16 18.34 4.17 -11.94
N VAL A 17 17.76 3.62 -13.01
CA VAL A 17 16.36 3.86 -13.33
C VAL A 17 15.55 3.05 -12.32
N MET A 18 15.13 3.70 -11.23
CA MET A 18 14.11 3.11 -10.36
C MET A 18 12.81 3.01 -11.17
N PRO A 19 12.15 1.83 -11.19
CA PRO A 19 10.83 1.76 -11.78
C PRO A 19 9.94 2.71 -11.00
N ALA A 20 9.42 3.73 -11.69
CA ALA A 20 8.41 4.61 -11.13
C ALA A 20 7.17 3.76 -10.89
N GLY A 21 6.96 3.29 -9.65
CA GLY A 21 5.68 2.76 -9.24
C GLY A 21 4.62 3.83 -9.50
N ALA A 22 3.44 3.44 -9.99
CA ALA A 22 2.33 4.38 -10.15
C ALA A 22 2.11 5.12 -8.82
N ALA A 23 2.07 6.45 -8.85
CA ALA A 23 1.77 7.25 -7.68
C ALA A 23 0.39 6.88 -7.13
N VAL A 24 0.25 6.85 -5.80
CA VAL A 24 -1.03 6.61 -5.14
C VAL A 24 -2.02 7.71 -5.52
N ASP A 25 -3.18 7.33 -6.02
CA ASP A 25 -4.29 8.23 -6.23
C ASP A 25 -5.11 8.33 -4.94
N ALA A 26 -4.80 9.34 -4.14
CA ALA A 26 -5.45 9.57 -2.84
C ALA A 26 -6.94 9.95 -2.99
N ASP A 27 -7.30 10.69 -4.02
CA ASP A 27 -8.70 11.08 -4.25
C ASP A 27 -9.55 9.86 -4.62
N ALA A 28 -9.05 9.00 -5.50
CA ALA A 28 -9.71 7.75 -5.84
C ALA A 28 -9.82 6.82 -4.62
N ALA A 29 -8.78 6.73 -3.79
CA ALA A 29 -8.80 5.95 -2.55
C ALA A 29 -9.85 6.47 -1.57
N ASN A 30 -9.89 7.77 -1.32
CA ASN A 30 -10.88 8.38 -0.42
C ASN A 30 -12.31 8.22 -0.94
N LYS A 31 -12.52 8.37 -2.24
CA LYS A 31 -13.83 8.13 -2.86
C LYS A 31 -14.26 6.68 -2.66
N MET A 32 -13.35 5.73 -2.90
CA MET A 32 -13.60 4.31 -2.72
C MET A 32 -13.99 3.98 -1.28
N LEU A 33 -13.29 4.54 -0.29
CA LEU A 33 -13.58 4.35 1.13
C LEU A 33 -15.00 4.80 1.48
N LYS A 34 -15.44 5.94 0.96
CA LYS A 34 -16.78 6.49 1.19
C LYS A 34 -17.86 5.68 0.48
N ASP A 35 -17.69 5.44 -0.81
CA ASP A 35 -18.70 4.78 -1.66
C ASP A 35 -18.97 3.34 -1.21
N ASN A 36 -17.98 2.66 -0.65
CA ASN A 36 -18.11 1.29 -0.16
C ASN A 36 -18.37 1.19 1.34
N GLY A 37 -18.57 2.29 2.03
CA GLY A 37 -18.90 2.31 3.45
C GLY A 37 -17.77 1.82 4.36
N CYS A 38 -16.52 1.85 3.91
CA CYS A 38 -15.35 1.43 4.70
C CYS A 38 -15.16 2.31 5.93
N THR A 39 -15.53 3.57 5.85
CA THR A 39 -15.43 4.55 6.94
C THR A 39 -16.40 4.30 8.09
N LYS A 40 -17.33 3.37 7.95
CA LYS A 40 -18.18 2.91 9.06
C LYS A 40 -17.38 2.13 10.11
N CYS A 41 -16.34 1.41 9.67
CA CYS A 41 -15.51 0.56 10.51
C CYS A 41 -14.08 1.04 10.64
N HIS A 42 -13.59 1.86 9.72
CA HIS A 42 -12.22 2.35 9.69
C HIS A 42 -12.14 3.88 9.68
N SER A 43 -11.08 4.39 10.28
CA SER A 43 -10.65 5.78 10.19
C SER A 43 -9.14 5.82 9.92
N VAL A 44 -8.62 6.95 9.48
CA VAL A 44 -7.17 7.13 9.32
C VAL A 44 -6.46 7.05 10.67
N ASP A 45 -6.99 7.76 11.68
CA ASP A 45 -6.31 7.99 12.96
C ASP A 45 -6.89 7.20 14.14
N LYS A 46 -8.16 6.80 14.07
CA LYS A 46 -8.88 6.20 15.21
C LYS A 46 -9.31 4.79 14.91
N ASP A 47 -9.13 3.90 15.88
CA ASP A 47 -9.76 2.59 15.87
C ASP A 47 -11.27 2.73 16.04
N LYS A 48 -12.01 1.99 15.24
CA LYS A 48 -13.46 1.82 15.33
C LYS A 48 -13.76 0.34 15.50
N LYS A 49 -14.72 -0.22 14.76
CA LYS A 49 -14.91 -1.68 14.69
C LYS A 49 -13.69 -2.37 14.07
N GLY A 50 -13.03 -1.72 13.10
CA GLY A 50 -11.77 -2.14 12.54
C GLY A 50 -10.62 -1.24 12.99
N PRO A 51 -9.36 -1.65 12.78
CA PRO A 51 -8.19 -0.87 13.12
C PRO A 51 -8.10 0.41 12.30
N SER A 52 -7.48 1.45 12.85
CA SER A 52 -7.12 2.65 12.09
C SER A 52 -6.14 2.30 10.97
N PHE A 53 -6.12 3.08 9.91
CA PHE A 53 -5.17 2.86 8.82
C PHE A 53 -3.73 3.09 9.25
N LYS A 54 -3.49 4.04 10.14
CA LYS A 54 -2.16 4.25 10.77
C LYS A 54 -1.69 3.01 11.54
N LYS A 55 -2.58 2.38 12.28
CA LYS A 55 -2.26 1.14 13.01
C LYS A 55 -1.94 -0.01 12.06
N THR A 56 -2.71 -0.16 10.99
CA THR A 56 -2.45 -1.15 9.95
C THR A 56 -1.11 -0.90 9.27
N ALA A 57 -0.82 0.34 8.87
CA ALA A 57 0.45 0.71 8.27
C ALA A 57 1.63 0.40 9.19
N ALA A 58 1.52 0.75 10.47
CA ALA A 58 2.56 0.45 11.47
C ALA A 58 2.79 -1.06 11.66
N ALA A 59 1.72 -1.85 11.71
CA ALA A 59 1.80 -3.30 11.84
C ALA A 59 2.44 -3.98 10.61
N MET A 60 2.31 -3.38 9.44
CA MET A 60 2.84 -3.89 8.18
C MET A 60 4.23 -3.34 7.82
N LYS A 61 4.73 -2.38 8.58
CA LYS A 61 6.02 -1.74 8.32
C LYS A 61 7.16 -2.78 8.28
N GLY A 62 7.97 -2.71 7.23
CA GLY A 62 9.12 -3.61 7.04
C GLY A 62 8.76 -5.01 6.53
N LYS A 63 7.49 -5.32 6.31
CA LYS A 63 7.06 -6.60 5.73
C LYS A 63 7.03 -6.49 4.21
N ALA A 64 7.89 -7.26 3.52
CA ALA A 64 8.01 -7.21 2.06
C ALA A 64 6.73 -7.65 1.33
N ASP A 65 5.90 -8.48 1.95
CA ASP A 65 4.66 -9.04 1.41
C ASP A 65 3.38 -8.28 1.86
N ALA A 66 3.53 -7.15 2.55
CA ALA A 66 2.42 -6.40 3.13
C ALA A 66 1.37 -6.00 2.08
N GLU A 67 1.80 -5.42 0.96
CA GLU A 67 0.89 -5.01 -0.11
C GLU A 67 0.11 -6.21 -0.68
N ALA A 68 0.80 -7.28 -1.02
CA ALA A 68 0.18 -8.48 -1.58
C ALA A 68 -0.82 -9.12 -0.62
N LYS A 69 -0.49 -9.20 0.66
CA LYS A 69 -1.39 -9.73 1.70
C LYS A 69 -2.65 -8.88 1.85
N LEU A 70 -2.52 -7.56 1.89
CA LEU A 70 -3.66 -6.68 2.04
C LEU A 70 -4.53 -6.63 0.78
N VAL A 71 -3.94 -6.71 -0.41
CA VAL A 71 -4.71 -6.83 -1.66
C VAL A 71 -5.50 -8.14 -1.67
N THR A 72 -4.89 -9.26 -1.31
CA THR A 72 -5.58 -10.55 -1.19
C THR A 72 -6.73 -10.47 -0.17
N PHE A 73 -6.48 -9.86 0.98
CA PHE A 73 -7.50 -9.65 2.01
C PHE A 73 -8.71 -8.86 1.47
N LEU A 74 -8.47 -7.75 0.79
CA LEU A 74 -9.55 -6.91 0.23
C LEU A 74 -10.30 -7.59 -0.91
N THR A 75 -9.61 -8.36 -1.74
CA THR A 75 -10.25 -9.02 -2.90
C THR A 75 -10.98 -10.30 -2.54
N THR A 76 -10.66 -10.94 -1.43
CA THR A 76 -11.29 -12.18 -0.97
C THR A 76 -12.35 -11.99 0.11
N GLY A 77 -12.29 -10.88 0.87
CA GLY A 77 -13.26 -10.56 1.92
C GLY A 77 -13.40 -11.64 2.99
N PRO A 78 -12.32 -11.99 3.71
CA PRO A 78 -12.38 -13.06 4.70
C PRO A 78 -13.33 -12.72 5.86
N LYS A 79 -13.77 -13.75 6.57
CA LYS A 79 -14.51 -13.58 7.83
C LYS A 79 -13.59 -13.01 8.90
N ILE A 80 -14.07 -11.97 9.57
CA ILE A 80 -13.38 -11.29 10.66
C ILE A 80 -14.12 -11.60 11.97
N LYS A 81 -13.35 -12.01 12.98
CA LYS A 81 -13.87 -12.11 14.34
C LYS A 81 -13.86 -10.72 14.97
N MET A 82 -15.04 -10.24 15.36
CA MET A 82 -15.20 -8.96 16.02
C MET A 82 -14.94 -9.09 17.53
N ASP A 83 -14.67 -7.95 18.19
CA ASP A 83 -14.39 -7.91 19.64
C ASP A 83 -15.56 -8.43 20.51
N ASP A 84 -16.78 -8.32 20.01
CA ASP A 84 -18.00 -8.86 20.66
C ASP A 84 -18.19 -10.37 20.46
N GLY A 85 -17.27 -11.04 19.76
CA GLY A 85 -17.30 -12.47 19.46
C GLY A 85 -18.10 -12.85 18.21
N THR A 86 -18.76 -11.90 17.56
CA THR A 86 -19.44 -12.13 16.26
C THR A 86 -18.43 -12.26 15.14
N GLN A 87 -18.85 -12.84 14.00
CA GLN A 87 -18.08 -12.89 12.78
C GLN A 87 -18.78 -12.13 11.67
N GLU A 88 -18.05 -11.29 10.98
CA GLU A 88 -18.55 -10.56 9.82
C GLU A 88 -17.65 -10.82 8.62
N GLU A 89 -18.23 -10.90 7.44
CA GLU A 89 -17.45 -10.92 6.19
C GLU A 89 -16.92 -9.52 5.90
N HIS A 90 -15.60 -9.42 5.66
CA HIS A 90 -15.02 -8.16 5.26
C HIS A 90 -15.49 -7.77 3.85
N LYS A 91 -15.71 -6.49 3.65
CA LYS A 91 -16.14 -5.97 2.36
C LYS A 91 -15.13 -6.30 1.27
N ILE A 92 -15.63 -6.72 0.11
CA ILE A 92 -14.80 -7.11 -1.03
C ILE A 92 -14.63 -5.92 -1.97
N VAL A 93 -13.37 -5.67 -2.34
CA VAL A 93 -12.98 -4.79 -3.45
C VAL A 93 -12.61 -5.68 -4.63
N LYS A 94 -13.52 -5.85 -5.59
CA LYS A 94 -13.38 -6.84 -6.67
C LYS A 94 -12.27 -6.54 -7.65
N ASP A 95 -12.03 -5.26 -7.96
CA ASP A 95 -11.01 -4.85 -8.91
C ASP A 95 -9.62 -4.83 -8.24
N PRO A 96 -8.67 -5.67 -8.68
CA PRO A 96 -7.34 -5.72 -8.08
C PRO A 96 -6.56 -4.42 -8.19
N ALA A 97 -6.74 -3.63 -9.25
CA ALA A 97 -6.07 -2.35 -9.43
C ALA A 97 -6.59 -1.31 -8.43
N VAL A 98 -7.90 -1.28 -8.20
CA VAL A 98 -8.54 -0.43 -7.18
C VAL A 98 -8.10 -0.85 -5.79
N ALA A 99 -8.08 -2.14 -5.50
CA ALA A 99 -7.60 -2.69 -4.23
C ALA A 99 -6.13 -2.32 -3.97
N LYS A 100 -5.28 -2.43 -4.99
CA LYS A 100 -3.87 -2.07 -4.89
C LYS A 100 -3.68 -0.58 -4.57
N ASN A 101 -4.38 0.31 -5.26
CA ASN A 101 -4.32 1.75 -4.97
C ASN A 101 -4.77 2.05 -3.53
N LEU A 102 -5.85 1.43 -3.09
CA LEU A 102 -6.36 1.59 -1.73
C LEU A 102 -5.37 1.07 -0.68
N VAL A 103 -4.77 -0.08 -0.91
CA VAL A 103 -3.74 -0.65 -0.01
C VAL A 103 -2.52 0.26 0.06
N GLN A 104 -2.04 0.77 -1.06
CA GLN A 104 -0.92 1.71 -1.07
C GLN A 104 -1.25 3.00 -0.33
N PHE A 105 -2.47 3.50 -0.46
CA PHE A 105 -2.97 4.63 0.33
C PHE A 105 -2.95 4.33 1.83
N ILE A 106 -3.44 3.17 2.25
CA ILE A 106 -3.47 2.75 3.65
C ILE A 106 -2.05 2.60 4.21
N LEU A 107 -1.15 1.97 3.47
CA LEU A 107 0.24 1.76 3.91
C LEU A 107 1.06 3.05 4.00
N ALA A 108 0.61 4.11 3.36
CA ALA A 108 1.24 5.43 3.39
C ALA A 108 0.82 6.31 4.59
N GLN A 109 -0.07 5.84 5.47
CA GLN A 109 -0.58 6.62 6.60
C GLN A 109 0.36 6.70 7.82
#